data_af05c1364e027fd412ad03734612bfa4
#
_entry.id   af05c1364e027fd412ad03734612bfa4
#
_cell.length_a   1.000
_cell.length_b   1.000
_cell.length_c   1.000
_cell.angle_alpha   90.00
_cell.angle_beta   90.00
_cell.angle_gamma   90.00
#
_symmetry.space_group_name_H-M   'P 1'
#
loop_
_entity.id
_entity.type
_entity.pdbx_description
1 polymer ?
#
loop_
_entity_poly.entity_id
_entity_poly.type
_entity_poly.pdbx_seq_one_letter_code
_entity_poly.pdbx_strand_id
1 'polypeptide(L)'
;MALHVKSSDVTEIKRVQSGEAGTGSMVVRKGYGNECSLMIATRAPGYHTKPHQHESEQINYVLDGEIWFFVEDKGFHCKKGDFQRIPANTVHWAWNRSDSEATVAEAHAPALIGGRAGEYAVGLFDEGEAPQVRGPGVNQFVPFDQQKAEAKYAGK
;
A
#
# COMPACT_ATOMS: atom_id res chain seq x y z
N MET A 1 -7.30 -1.05 23.38
CA MET A 1 -5.96 -1.18 22.78
C MET A 1 -5.29 0.18 22.85
N ALA A 2 -4.00 0.24 23.06
CA ALA A 2 -3.31 1.43 23.49
C ALA A 2 -2.98 2.38 22.35
N LEU A 3 -2.80 3.67 22.66
CA LEU A 3 -2.24 4.69 21.75
C LEU A 3 -0.82 4.36 21.24
N HIS A 4 -0.19 3.34 21.82
CA HIS A 4 1.14 2.87 21.46
C HIS A 4 1.18 1.35 21.40
N VAL A 5 1.69 0.83 20.25
CA VAL A 5 1.95 -0.60 20.05
C VAL A 5 3.36 -0.76 19.49
N LYS A 6 4.13 -1.68 20.07
CA LYS A 6 5.44 -2.02 19.52
C LYS A 6 5.28 -2.73 18.18
N SER A 7 6.17 -2.46 17.24
CA SER A 7 6.14 -3.11 15.92
C SER A 7 6.18 -4.65 16.02
N SER A 8 6.86 -5.20 17.04
CA SER A 8 6.88 -6.63 17.32
C SER A 8 5.52 -7.23 17.66
N ASP A 9 4.61 -6.41 18.19
CA ASP A 9 3.30 -6.85 18.66
C ASP A 9 2.22 -6.67 17.58
N VAL A 10 2.58 -6.06 16.44
CA VAL A 10 1.74 -5.95 15.25
C VAL A 10 1.88 -7.20 14.40
N THR A 11 0.77 -7.87 14.12
CA THR A 11 0.78 -9.08 13.30
C THR A 11 1.39 -8.83 11.92
N GLU A 12 2.40 -9.62 11.60
CA GLU A 12 3.01 -9.62 10.28
C GLU A 12 2.20 -10.51 9.33
N ILE A 13 1.82 -9.95 8.19
CA ILE A 13 1.05 -10.66 7.18
C ILE A 13 1.92 -10.87 5.95
N LYS A 14 2.09 -12.13 5.58
CA LYS A 14 2.69 -12.50 4.30
C LYS A 14 1.61 -12.63 3.23
N ARG A 15 1.72 -11.84 2.18
CA ARG A 15 0.78 -11.88 1.04
C ARG A 15 1.52 -12.28 -0.23
N VAL A 16 0.95 -13.23 -0.94
CA VAL A 16 1.35 -13.58 -2.30
C VAL A 16 0.28 -13.07 -3.23
N GLN A 17 0.66 -12.20 -4.14
CA GLN A 17 -0.23 -11.68 -5.17
C GLN A 17 -0.38 -12.74 -6.27
N SER A 18 -1.59 -12.96 -6.74
CA SER A 18 -1.87 -13.89 -7.83
C SER A 18 -3.13 -13.48 -8.60
N GLY A 19 -3.18 -13.86 -9.86
CA GLY A 19 -4.34 -13.62 -10.72
C GLY A 19 -4.69 -12.14 -10.89
N GLU A 20 -5.89 -11.76 -10.50
CA GLU A 20 -6.40 -10.39 -10.66
C GLU A 20 -5.70 -9.36 -9.78
N ALA A 21 -5.05 -9.78 -8.69
CA ALA A 21 -4.35 -8.87 -7.79
C ALA A 21 -2.92 -8.53 -8.27
N GLY A 22 -2.33 -9.34 -9.15
CA GLY A 22 -0.96 -9.14 -9.64
C GLY A 22 -0.05 -10.34 -9.42
N THR A 23 1.27 -10.09 -9.25
CA THR A 23 2.29 -11.11 -9.02
C THR A 23 3.24 -10.71 -7.87
N GLY A 24 4.02 -11.68 -7.40
CA GLY A 24 5.03 -11.48 -6.37
C GLY A 24 4.48 -11.52 -4.95
N SER A 25 5.32 -11.21 -3.99
CA SER A 25 4.98 -11.28 -2.56
C SER A 25 5.35 -10.01 -1.81
N MET A 26 4.65 -9.78 -0.70
CA MET A 26 4.97 -8.73 0.24
C MET A 26 4.72 -9.17 1.67
N VAL A 27 5.42 -8.53 2.59
CA VAL A 27 5.22 -8.64 4.04
C VAL A 27 4.67 -7.31 4.54
N VAL A 28 3.61 -7.35 5.33
CA VAL A 28 2.86 -6.15 5.74
C VAL A 28 2.63 -6.12 7.24
N ARG A 29 2.79 -4.94 7.83
CA ARG A 29 2.23 -4.58 9.14
C ARG A 29 1.36 -3.35 8.98
N LYS A 30 0.21 -3.33 9.63
CA LYS A 30 -0.76 -2.23 9.48
C LYS A 30 -1.36 -1.82 10.81
N GLY A 31 -1.39 -0.52 11.05
CA GLY A 31 -2.15 0.12 12.11
C GLY A 31 -3.17 1.10 11.55
N TYR A 32 -4.25 1.35 12.30
CA TYR A 32 -5.29 2.30 11.91
C TYR A 32 -5.88 3.05 13.09
N GLY A 33 -6.30 4.26 12.82
CA GLY A 33 -7.14 5.09 13.70
C GLY A 33 -8.52 5.28 13.08
N ASN A 34 -9.27 6.27 13.59
CA ASN A 34 -10.61 6.57 13.07
C ASN A 34 -10.58 7.16 11.65
N GLU A 35 -9.60 8.01 11.35
CA GLU A 35 -9.54 8.81 10.13
C GLU A 35 -8.51 8.26 9.12
N CYS A 36 -7.50 7.54 9.56
CA CYS A 36 -6.40 7.10 8.70
C CYS A 36 -5.87 5.72 9.07
N SER A 37 -5.08 5.16 8.17
CA SER A 37 -4.27 3.97 8.43
C SER A 37 -2.85 4.16 7.94
N LEU A 38 -1.92 3.45 8.58
CA LEU A 38 -0.54 3.35 8.15
C LEU A 38 -0.19 1.89 7.89
N MET A 39 0.39 1.63 6.74
CA MET A 39 0.89 0.33 6.35
C MET A 39 2.41 0.41 6.14
N ILE A 40 3.15 -0.51 6.72
CA ILE A 40 4.56 -0.75 6.38
C ILE A 40 4.59 -2.04 5.57
N ALA A 41 5.03 -1.94 4.32
CA ALA A 41 5.05 -3.06 3.39
C ALA A 41 6.43 -3.24 2.78
N THR A 42 6.99 -4.44 2.94
CA THR A 42 8.23 -4.88 2.26
C THR A 42 7.84 -5.75 1.07
N ARG A 43 8.21 -5.33 -0.12
CA ARG A 43 7.88 -5.95 -1.39
C ARG A 43 9.09 -6.67 -1.97
N ALA A 44 8.94 -7.95 -2.24
CA ALA A 44 9.99 -8.74 -2.87
C ALA A 44 10.28 -8.30 -4.31
N PRO A 45 11.44 -8.64 -4.87
CA PRO A 45 11.71 -8.50 -6.29
C PRO A 45 10.59 -9.10 -7.15
N GLY A 46 10.20 -8.42 -8.22
CA GLY A 46 9.11 -8.85 -9.09
C GLY A 46 7.70 -8.65 -8.54
N TYR A 47 7.54 -8.04 -7.35
CA TYR A 47 6.21 -7.64 -6.88
C TYR A 47 5.58 -6.65 -7.86
N HIS A 48 4.39 -6.97 -8.36
CA HIS A 48 3.71 -6.19 -9.38
C HIS A 48 2.20 -6.29 -9.17
N THR A 49 1.57 -5.20 -8.72
CA THR A 49 0.11 -5.16 -8.56
C THR A 49 -0.59 -4.81 -9.86
N LYS A 50 -1.85 -5.24 -9.97
CA LYS A 50 -2.74 -4.80 -11.04
C LYS A 50 -3.27 -3.39 -10.77
N PRO A 51 -3.67 -2.66 -11.81
CA PRO A 51 -4.31 -1.37 -11.69
C PRO A 51 -5.54 -1.45 -10.79
N HIS A 52 -5.57 -0.58 -9.79
CA HIS A 52 -6.66 -0.48 -8.83
C HIS A 52 -6.84 0.96 -8.38
N GLN A 53 -7.94 1.23 -7.72
CA GLN A 53 -8.27 2.50 -7.10
C GLN A 53 -8.92 2.28 -5.74
N HIS A 54 -8.96 3.29 -4.91
CA HIS A 54 -9.67 3.33 -3.63
C HIS A 54 -10.04 4.76 -3.26
N GLU A 55 -11.00 4.92 -2.36
CA GLU A 55 -11.47 6.24 -1.91
C GLU A 55 -10.42 7.01 -1.10
N SER A 56 -9.47 6.30 -0.50
CA SER A 56 -8.41 6.93 0.28
C SER A 56 -7.43 7.68 -0.62
N GLU A 57 -7.09 8.90 -0.24
CA GLU A 57 -5.82 9.48 -0.64
C GLU A 57 -4.67 8.70 0.01
N GLN A 58 -3.59 8.50 -0.71
CA GLN A 58 -2.42 7.75 -0.24
C GLN A 58 -1.16 8.60 -0.36
N ILE A 59 -0.34 8.55 0.69
CA ILE A 59 1.02 9.08 0.67
C ILE A 59 1.99 7.96 0.97
N ASN A 60 2.96 7.76 0.08
CA ASN A 60 4.02 6.80 0.20
C ASN A 60 5.32 7.48 0.62
N TYR A 61 6.08 6.80 1.48
CA TYR A 61 7.47 7.15 1.78
C TYR A 61 8.34 5.92 1.69
N VAL A 62 9.37 5.94 0.84
CA VAL A 62 10.27 4.80 0.65
C VAL A 62 11.26 4.75 1.81
N LEU A 63 11.11 3.76 2.67
CA LEU A 63 11.97 3.54 3.84
C LEU A 63 13.30 2.88 3.46
N ASP A 64 13.25 1.95 2.49
CA ASP A 64 14.45 1.24 2.01
C ASP A 64 14.22 0.68 0.60
N GLY A 65 15.32 0.53 -0.17
CA GLY A 65 15.27 0.06 -1.54
C GLY A 65 14.72 1.08 -2.53
N GLU A 66 14.19 0.58 -3.64
CA GLU A 66 13.58 1.38 -4.70
C GLU A 66 12.37 0.65 -5.30
N ILE A 67 11.40 1.41 -5.79
CA ILE A 67 10.16 0.89 -6.35
C ILE A 67 9.58 1.85 -7.38
N TRP A 68 8.88 1.32 -8.38
CA TRP A 68 8.07 2.10 -9.29
C TRP A 68 6.64 2.19 -8.79
N PHE A 69 6.12 3.42 -8.71
CA PHE A 69 4.69 3.70 -8.59
C PHE A 69 4.17 4.26 -9.89
N PHE A 70 3.01 3.79 -10.30
CA PHE A 70 2.30 4.30 -11.46
C PHE A 70 0.99 4.91 -11.00
N VAL A 71 0.70 6.10 -11.51
CA VAL A 71 -0.57 6.81 -11.30
C VAL A 71 -1.09 7.18 -12.68
N GLU A 72 -2.17 6.55 -13.10
CA GLU A 72 -2.66 6.58 -14.47
C GLU A 72 -1.54 6.18 -15.47
N ASP A 73 -1.21 7.05 -16.41
CA ASP A 73 -0.19 6.80 -17.43
C ASP A 73 1.22 7.33 -17.04
N LYS A 74 1.40 7.79 -15.81
CA LYS A 74 2.67 8.34 -15.31
C LYS A 74 3.36 7.36 -14.36
N GLY A 75 4.64 7.10 -14.61
CA GLY A 75 5.49 6.28 -13.77
C GLY A 75 6.50 7.11 -12.98
N PHE A 76 6.68 6.77 -11.71
CA PHE A 76 7.59 7.42 -10.78
C PHE A 76 8.54 6.38 -10.18
N HIS A 77 9.83 6.51 -10.49
CA HIS A 77 10.86 5.69 -9.89
C HIS A 77 11.24 6.31 -8.54
N CYS A 78 10.74 5.74 -7.46
CA CYS A 78 10.97 6.23 -6.12
C CYS A 78 12.05 5.41 -5.42
N LYS A 79 12.97 6.10 -4.76
CA LYS A 79 14.09 5.55 -3.99
C LYS A 79 13.97 5.92 -2.52
N LYS A 80 14.78 5.28 -1.68
CA LYS A 80 14.86 5.60 -0.25
C LYS A 80 14.90 7.11 0.01
N GLY A 81 13.95 7.59 0.80
CA GLY A 81 13.77 9.00 1.15
C GLY A 81 12.76 9.75 0.28
N ASP A 82 12.29 9.16 -0.81
CA ASP A 82 11.32 9.80 -1.70
C ASP A 82 9.90 9.70 -1.16
N PHE A 83 9.12 10.77 -1.40
CA PHE A 83 7.68 10.81 -1.20
C PHE A 83 6.96 10.67 -2.54
N GLN A 84 5.82 9.99 -2.53
CA GLN A 84 4.93 9.88 -3.66
C GLN A 84 3.48 9.97 -3.18
N ARG A 85 2.62 10.70 -3.89
CA ARG A 85 1.21 10.88 -3.57
C ARG A 85 0.33 10.21 -4.62
N ILE A 86 -0.72 9.54 -4.16
CA ILE A 86 -1.80 9.00 -4.99
C ILE A 86 -3.09 9.70 -4.58
N PRO A 87 -3.73 10.50 -5.46
CA PRO A 87 -5.02 11.10 -5.15
C PRO A 87 -6.11 10.04 -4.98
N ALA A 88 -7.13 10.36 -4.18
CA ALA A 88 -8.31 9.52 -4.02
C ALA A 88 -8.96 9.17 -5.37
N ASN A 89 -9.49 7.96 -5.49
CA ASN A 89 -10.18 7.45 -6.68
C ASN A 89 -9.36 7.49 -7.99
N THR A 90 -8.04 7.49 -7.87
CA THR A 90 -7.14 7.52 -9.04
C THR A 90 -6.54 6.14 -9.27
N VAL A 91 -6.55 5.68 -10.51
CA VAL A 91 -5.99 4.37 -10.89
C VAL A 91 -4.49 4.36 -10.68
N HIS A 92 -4.01 3.38 -9.96
CA HIS A 92 -2.59 3.25 -9.63
C HIS A 92 -2.17 1.81 -9.39
N TRP A 93 -0.86 1.58 -9.41
CA TRP A 93 -0.23 0.30 -9.07
C TRP A 93 1.24 0.50 -8.71
N ALA A 94 1.86 -0.56 -8.17
CA ALA A 94 3.26 -0.57 -7.82
C ALA A 94 3.98 -1.76 -8.48
N TRP A 95 5.26 -1.54 -8.81
CA TRP A 95 6.13 -2.56 -9.38
C TRP A 95 7.55 -2.45 -8.81
N ASN A 96 7.98 -3.46 -8.09
CA ASN A 96 9.38 -3.61 -7.71
C ASN A 96 10.14 -4.29 -8.85
N ARG A 97 10.83 -3.50 -9.66
CA ARG A 97 11.62 -3.94 -10.81
C ARG A 97 13.07 -4.24 -10.46
N SER A 98 13.47 -3.96 -9.22
CA SER A 98 14.84 -4.21 -8.75
C SER A 98 15.02 -5.67 -8.32
N ASP A 99 16.25 -6.06 -8.08
CA ASP A 99 16.66 -7.39 -7.55
C ASP A 99 16.67 -7.44 -6.03
N SER A 100 16.28 -6.35 -5.38
CA SER A 100 16.26 -6.21 -3.93
C SER A 100 14.85 -5.94 -3.43
N GLU A 101 14.64 -6.15 -2.13
CA GLU A 101 13.39 -5.78 -1.48
C GLU A 101 13.23 -4.26 -1.42
N ALA A 102 12.00 -3.79 -1.46
CA ALA A 102 11.62 -2.40 -1.27
C ALA A 102 10.64 -2.28 -0.11
N THR A 103 10.97 -1.46 0.88
CA THR A 103 10.10 -1.18 2.03
C THR A 103 9.52 0.21 1.95
N VAL A 104 8.20 0.31 2.04
CA VAL A 104 7.45 1.55 1.92
C VAL A 104 6.49 1.70 3.09
N ALA A 105 6.44 2.91 3.66
CA ALA A 105 5.37 3.35 4.54
C ALA A 105 4.26 3.98 3.69
N GLU A 106 3.02 3.53 3.88
CA GLU A 106 1.84 3.99 3.11
C GLU A 106 0.77 4.49 4.07
N ALA A 107 0.57 5.79 4.10
CA ALA A 107 -0.52 6.42 4.84
C ALA A 107 -1.75 6.56 3.94
N HIS A 108 -2.92 6.21 4.46
CA HIS A 108 -4.20 6.31 3.75
C HIS A 108 -5.21 7.08 4.58
N ALA A 109 -5.92 8.01 3.94
CA ALA A 109 -7.03 8.76 4.53
C ALA A 109 -8.17 8.92 3.49
N PRO A 110 -9.41 8.48 3.82
CA PRO A 110 -9.80 7.66 4.97
C PRO A 110 -9.02 6.35 5.10
N ALA A 111 -9.10 5.69 6.27
CA ALA A 111 -8.38 4.45 6.53
C ALA A 111 -8.67 3.36 5.49
N LEU A 112 -7.62 2.82 4.85
CA LEU A 112 -7.71 1.68 3.94
C LEU A 112 -7.49 0.39 4.73
N ILE A 113 -8.53 -0.11 5.38
CA ILE A 113 -8.44 -1.31 6.19
C ILE A 113 -8.76 -2.55 5.36
N GLY A 114 -9.79 -2.49 4.54
CA GLY A 114 -10.22 -3.44 3.51
C GLY A 114 -10.43 -4.89 3.96
N GLY A 115 -11.53 -5.52 3.59
CA GLY A 115 -11.77 -6.95 3.69
C GLY A 115 -11.25 -7.61 4.98
N ARG A 116 -10.52 -8.71 4.84
CA ARG A 116 -9.85 -9.41 5.93
C ARG A 116 -8.68 -8.64 6.56
N ALA A 117 -8.28 -7.52 6.02
CA ALA A 117 -7.20 -6.73 6.60
C ALA A 117 -7.53 -6.19 7.99
N GLY A 118 -8.82 -6.00 8.30
CA GLY A 118 -9.29 -5.67 9.65
C GLY A 118 -8.99 -6.75 10.69
N GLU A 119 -8.84 -8.02 10.29
CA GLU A 119 -8.48 -9.11 11.19
C GLU A 119 -7.01 -9.06 11.61
N TYR A 120 -6.16 -8.39 10.83
CA TYR A 120 -4.71 -8.36 11.00
C TYR A 120 -4.15 -6.96 11.26
N ALA A 121 -4.98 -5.94 11.13
CA ALA A 121 -4.58 -4.58 11.42
C ALA A 121 -4.82 -4.27 12.90
N VAL A 122 -3.92 -3.50 13.50
CA VAL A 122 -4.04 -3.07 14.90
C VAL A 122 -4.74 -1.72 14.95
N GLY A 123 -5.86 -1.64 15.67
CA GLY A 123 -6.51 -0.37 15.99
C GLY A 123 -5.74 0.39 17.07
N LEU A 124 -5.46 1.66 16.83
CA LEU A 124 -4.77 2.57 17.75
C LEU A 124 -5.81 3.53 18.34
N PHE A 125 -6.39 3.14 19.46
CA PHE A 125 -7.45 3.88 20.17
C PHE A 125 -7.14 3.96 21.65
N ASP A 126 -7.76 4.90 22.35
CA ASP A 126 -7.74 4.95 23.80
C ASP A 126 -8.45 3.73 24.43
N GLU A 127 -8.06 3.40 25.67
CA GLU A 127 -8.74 2.33 26.41
C GLU A 127 -10.21 2.67 26.60
N GLY A 128 -11.09 1.73 26.25
CA GLY A 128 -12.53 1.88 26.37
C GLY A 128 -13.22 2.65 25.24
N GLU A 129 -12.49 3.18 24.28
CA GLU A 129 -13.08 3.76 23.08
C GLU A 129 -13.64 2.69 22.15
N ALA A 130 -14.88 2.93 21.67
CA ALA A 130 -15.43 2.16 20.56
C ALA A 130 -14.94 2.79 19.24
N PRO A 131 -14.10 2.11 18.44
CA PRO A 131 -13.56 2.67 17.22
C PRO A 131 -14.68 2.97 16.22
N GLN A 132 -14.69 4.20 15.72
CA GLN A 132 -15.57 4.63 14.62
C GLN A 132 -14.72 4.91 13.39
N VAL A 133 -14.30 3.85 12.72
CA VAL A 133 -13.45 3.96 11.53
C VAL A 133 -14.25 4.57 10.39
N ARG A 134 -13.81 5.74 9.92
CA ARG A 134 -14.39 6.39 8.76
C ARG A 134 -13.84 5.74 7.48
N GLY A 135 -14.77 5.31 6.61
CA GLY A 135 -14.45 4.84 5.27
C GLY A 135 -13.47 3.68 5.22
N PRO A 136 -13.77 2.53 5.87
CA PRO A 136 -12.90 1.35 5.75
C PRO A 136 -12.88 0.93 4.28
N GLY A 137 -11.94 1.50 3.51
CA GLY A 137 -11.83 1.32 2.08
C GLY A 137 -11.28 -0.05 1.69
N VAL A 138 -11.57 -0.44 0.46
CA VAL A 138 -11.01 -1.62 -0.20
C VAL A 138 -10.46 -1.25 -1.58
N ASN A 139 -9.46 -1.98 -2.05
CA ASN A 139 -8.98 -1.84 -3.41
C ASN A 139 -10.05 -2.33 -4.41
N GLN A 140 -10.32 -1.52 -5.41
CA GLN A 140 -11.17 -1.87 -6.54
C GLN A 140 -10.27 -2.03 -7.76
N PHE A 141 -10.10 -3.26 -8.26
CA PHE A 141 -9.35 -3.52 -9.49
C PHE A 141 -10.16 -3.03 -10.69
N VAL A 142 -9.49 -2.31 -11.58
CA VAL A 142 -10.13 -1.66 -12.72
C VAL A 142 -9.40 -1.99 -14.02
N PRO A 143 -10.10 -2.11 -15.16
CA PRO A 143 -9.47 -2.24 -16.46
C PRO A 143 -8.63 -1.00 -16.77
N PHE A 144 -7.35 -1.21 -17.06
CA PHE A 144 -6.44 -0.16 -17.48
C PHE A 144 -5.32 -0.75 -18.34
N ASP A 145 -4.85 -0.03 -19.35
CA ASP A 145 -3.75 -0.49 -20.21
C ASP A 145 -2.40 -0.29 -19.50
N GLN A 146 -2.16 -1.15 -18.51
CA GLN A 146 -0.97 -1.18 -17.68
C GLN A 146 0.30 -1.30 -18.52
N GLN A 147 0.30 -2.22 -19.51
CA GLN A 147 1.46 -2.48 -20.36
C GLN A 147 1.86 -1.25 -21.16
N LYS A 148 0.90 -0.54 -21.73
CA LYS A 148 1.15 0.69 -22.48
C LYS A 148 1.73 1.80 -21.60
N ALA A 149 1.23 1.94 -20.36
CA ALA A 149 1.77 2.91 -19.43
C ALA A 149 3.22 2.58 -19.03
N GLU A 150 3.50 1.32 -18.71
CA GLU A 150 4.81 0.83 -18.29
C GLU A 150 5.86 0.88 -19.43
N ALA A 151 5.44 0.65 -20.67
CA ALA A 151 6.32 0.70 -21.85
C ALA A 151 7.00 2.06 -22.04
N LYS A 152 6.38 3.16 -21.61
CA LYS A 152 6.97 4.51 -21.62
C LYS A 152 8.22 4.63 -20.73
N TYR A 153 8.41 3.70 -19.80
CA TYR A 153 9.48 3.69 -18.81
C TYR A 153 10.36 2.42 -18.91
N ALA A 154 10.21 1.64 -19.97
CA ALA A 154 11.10 0.52 -20.27
C ALA A 154 12.49 1.07 -20.59
N GLY A 155 13.50 0.67 -19.83
CA GLY A 155 14.89 1.14 -19.99
C GLY A 155 15.29 2.36 -19.17
N LYS A 156 14.44 2.78 -18.24
CA LYS A 156 14.76 3.81 -17.24
C LYS A 156 15.08 3.18 -15.90
#